data_5e06cf442a1606bd1f1bd1907fe22e90
#
_entry.id   5e06cf442a1606bd1f1bd1907fe22e90
#
_cell.length_a   1.000
_cell.length_b   1.000
_cell.length_c   1.000
_cell.angle_alpha   90.00
_cell.angle_beta   90.00
_cell.angle_gamma   90.00
#
_symmetry.space_group_name_H-M   'P 1'
#
loop_
_entity.id
_entity.type
_entity.pdbx_description
1 polymer ?
#
loop_
_entity_poly.entity_id
_entity_poly.type
_entity_poly.pdbx_seq_one_letter_code
_entity_poly.pdbx_strand_id
1 'polypeptide(L)'
;MTVPAASRPLTRGDVVLVPFPFTDLSATKRRPGVIIGADPAQGDFTLAFISSQQVTSLGPGELSVLPTHPEFVQTGLTVASKVRAGKLVTLSRTLITRWLGRFGPQLLADLDRAVVSSLGVNTVPYREEGRQEERRRLSDLHRQGGMAAVLADLGLADLKHQDSNGEERGA
;
A
#
# COMPACT_ATOMS: atom_id res chain seq x y z
N MET A 1 3.48 -16.24 23.54
CA MET A 1 4.28 -15.07 23.97
C MET A 1 3.96 -13.90 23.06
N THR A 2 3.49 -12.83 23.61
CA THR A 2 3.02 -11.65 22.85
C THR A 2 4.11 -10.60 22.85
N VAL A 3 4.63 -10.28 21.68
CA VAL A 3 5.72 -9.30 21.54
C VAL A 3 5.12 -7.89 21.46
N PRO A 4 5.59 -6.94 22.31
CA PRO A 4 5.19 -5.54 22.16
C PRO A 4 5.53 -5.03 20.76
N ALA A 5 4.62 -4.27 20.13
CA ALA A 5 4.87 -3.74 18.79
C ALA A 5 6.11 -2.82 18.71
N ALA A 6 6.48 -2.21 19.83
CA ALA A 6 7.60 -1.26 19.91
C ALA A 6 8.98 -1.86 19.53
N SER A 7 9.18 -3.17 19.67
CA SER A 7 10.50 -3.81 19.57
C SER A 7 10.81 -4.46 18.21
N ARG A 8 9.91 -4.37 17.20
CA ARG A 8 10.16 -4.97 15.89
C ARG A 8 9.85 -4.01 14.75
N PRO A 9 10.53 -4.09 13.61
CA PRO A 9 10.10 -3.39 12.41
C PRO A 9 8.74 -3.94 11.97
N LEU A 10 7.78 -3.04 11.75
CA LEU A 10 6.47 -3.36 11.21
C LEU A 10 6.48 -3.15 9.71
N THR A 11 5.82 -4.06 9.00
CA THR A 11 5.76 -4.04 7.55
C THR A 11 4.34 -4.36 7.06
N ARG A 12 4.10 -4.13 5.77
CA ARG A 12 2.86 -4.52 5.11
C ARG A 12 2.51 -5.99 5.39
N GLY A 13 1.25 -6.26 5.68
CA GLY A 13 0.72 -7.59 6.01
C GLY A 13 0.78 -7.93 7.50
N ASP A 14 1.48 -7.15 8.32
CA ASP A 14 1.45 -7.36 9.77
C ASP A 14 0.04 -7.07 10.32
N VAL A 15 -0.44 -7.97 11.18
CA VAL A 15 -1.70 -7.83 11.91
C VAL A 15 -1.39 -7.26 13.27
N VAL A 16 -2.00 -6.15 13.59
CA VAL A 16 -1.71 -5.38 14.80
C VAL A 16 -2.98 -4.96 15.53
N LEU A 17 -2.85 -4.66 16.82
CA LEU A 17 -3.93 -4.18 17.66
C LEU A 17 -3.81 -2.66 17.84
N VAL A 18 -4.86 -1.93 17.44
CA VAL A 18 -4.88 -0.46 17.45
C VAL A 18 -6.22 0.08 17.97
N PRO A 19 -6.27 1.31 18.51
CA PRO A 19 -7.52 2.00 18.77
C PRO A 19 -8.15 2.43 17.42
N PHE A 20 -9.31 1.85 17.09
CA PHE A 20 -10.06 2.25 15.89
C PHE A 20 -11.16 3.25 16.23
N PRO A 21 -11.20 4.43 15.59
CA PRO A 21 -12.12 5.51 15.94
C PRO A 21 -13.55 5.36 15.39
N PHE A 22 -13.87 4.26 14.70
CA PHE A 22 -15.07 4.22 13.84
C PHE A 22 -16.39 3.86 14.50
N THR A 23 -16.47 3.53 15.76
CA THR A 23 -17.72 3.00 16.31
C THR A 23 -18.27 3.71 17.54
N ASP A 24 -17.45 4.48 18.20
CA ASP A 24 -17.89 5.25 19.36
C ASP A 24 -16.72 6.12 19.83
N LEU A 25 -16.85 7.44 19.76
CA LEU A 25 -15.82 8.38 20.23
C LEU A 25 -15.60 8.29 21.74
N SER A 26 -16.45 7.56 22.47
CA SER A 26 -16.40 7.41 23.91
C SER A 26 -15.64 6.18 24.41
N ALA A 27 -15.34 5.20 23.52
CA ALA A 27 -14.69 3.96 23.93
C ALA A 27 -13.45 3.67 23.10
N THR A 28 -12.28 3.74 23.70
CA THR A 28 -10.98 3.30 23.16
C THR A 28 -10.91 1.78 22.99
N LYS A 29 -11.86 1.16 22.29
CA LYS A 29 -11.84 -0.27 22.05
C LYS A 29 -10.76 -0.61 21.02
N ARG A 30 -9.76 -1.35 21.45
CA ARG A 30 -8.71 -1.86 20.56
C ARG A 30 -9.28 -2.94 19.66
N ARG A 31 -8.91 -2.87 18.38
CA ARG A 31 -9.34 -3.83 17.36
C ARG A 31 -8.17 -4.22 16.47
N PRO A 32 -8.20 -5.43 15.92
CA PRO A 32 -7.18 -5.81 14.95
C PRO A 32 -7.31 -5.01 13.66
N GLY A 33 -6.17 -4.71 13.08
CA GLY A 33 -6.04 -4.16 11.73
C GLY A 33 -4.85 -4.79 11.02
N VAL A 34 -4.90 -4.87 9.70
CA VAL A 34 -3.77 -5.31 8.88
C VAL A 34 -3.11 -4.10 8.22
N ILE A 35 -1.80 -4.03 8.29
CA ILE A 35 -1.01 -2.96 7.67
C ILE A 35 -1.05 -3.14 6.15
N ILE A 36 -1.50 -2.12 5.42
CA ILE A 36 -1.52 -2.08 3.97
C ILE A 36 -0.45 -1.16 3.38
N GLY A 37 0.04 -0.21 4.16
CA GLY A 37 1.08 0.72 3.77
C GLY A 37 1.83 1.26 4.98
N ALA A 38 3.05 1.73 4.76
CA ALA A 38 3.89 2.38 5.75
C ALA A 38 4.57 3.59 5.11
N ASP A 39 4.64 4.68 5.86
CA ASP A 39 5.50 5.82 5.56
C ASP A 39 6.65 5.83 6.58
N PRO A 40 7.83 5.31 6.20
CA PRO A 40 8.98 5.26 7.11
C PRO A 40 9.49 6.64 7.52
N ALA A 41 9.29 7.67 6.69
CA ALA A 41 9.77 9.02 6.95
C ALA A 41 8.95 9.71 8.06
N GLN A 42 7.64 9.44 8.09
CA GLN A 42 6.73 9.99 9.10
C GLN A 42 6.50 9.04 10.28
N GLY A 43 6.88 7.78 10.13
CA GLY A 43 6.59 6.73 11.12
C GLY A 43 5.11 6.35 11.18
N ASP A 44 4.37 6.59 10.09
CA ASP A 44 2.94 6.33 10.00
C ASP A 44 2.64 5.03 9.27
N PHE A 45 1.52 4.40 9.64
CA PHE A 45 1.04 3.17 9.06
C PHE A 45 -0.42 3.31 8.64
N THR A 46 -0.72 2.90 7.41
CA THR A 46 -2.10 2.78 6.93
C THR A 46 -2.58 1.35 7.14
N LEU A 47 -3.73 1.22 7.80
CA LEU A 47 -4.31 -0.07 8.20
C LEU A 47 -5.71 -0.23 7.63
N ALA A 48 -6.06 -1.47 7.27
CA ALA A 48 -7.44 -1.89 7.02
C ALA A 48 -8.02 -2.56 8.27
N PHE A 49 -9.27 -2.23 8.56
CA PHE A 49 -9.98 -2.72 9.73
C PHE A 49 -10.31 -4.21 9.64
N ILE A 50 -10.11 -4.95 10.73
CA ILE A 50 -10.51 -6.36 10.86
C ILE A 50 -11.67 -6.47 11.87
N SER A 51 -12.72 -7.20 11.48
CA SER A 51 -13.93 -7.40 12.29
C SER A 51 -14.32 -8.88 12.34
N SER A 52 -14.80 -9.34 13.48
CA SER A 52 -15.42 -10.66 13.62
C SER A 52 -16.93 -10.65 13.37
N GLN A 53 -17.50 -9.51 12.98
CA GLN A 53 -18.93 -9.39 12.72
C GLN A 53 -19.26 -9.69 11.26
N GLN A 54 -20.36 -10.42 11.03
CA GLN A 54 -20.91 -10.71 9.69
C GLN A 54 -19.87 -11.26 8.72
N VAL A 55 -19.04 -12.19 9.14
CA VAL A 55 -17.93 -12.75 8.36
C VAL A 55 -18.35 -13.50 7.09
N THR A 56 -19.59 -13.97 7.04
CA THR A 56 -20.16 -14.68 5.88
C THR A 56 -20.84 -13.76 4.86
N SER A 57 -21.12 -12.52 5.25
CA SER A 57 -21.69 -11.51 4.36
C SER A 57 -20.58 -10.54 3.93
N LEU A 58 -20.03 -10.77 2.74
CA LEU A 58 -18.97 -9.94 2.18
C LEU A 58 -19.53 -8.95 1.18
N GLY A 59 -19.20 -7.68 1.37
CA GLY A 59 -19.40 -6.62 0.39
C GLY A 59 -18.19 -6.43 -0.53
N PRO A 60 -18.30 -5.54 -1.53
CA PRO A 60 -17.16 -5.12 -2.32
C PRO A 60 -16.03 -4.60 -1.42
N GLY A 61 -14.80 -5.03 -1.68
CA GLY A 61 -13.64 -4.64 -0.87
C GLY A 61 -13.59 -5.29 0.53
N GLU A 62 -14.31 -6.37 0.75
CA GLU A 62 -14.19 -7.19 1.96
C GLU A 62 -13.57 -8.55 1.66
N LEU A 63 -12.79 -9.06 2.59
CA LEU A 63 -12.03 -10.32 2.50
C LEU A 63 -12.27 -11.13 3.77
N SER A 64 -12.71 -12.40 3.64
CA SER A 64 -12.84 -13.30 4.79
C SER A 64 -11.49 -13.91 5.17
N VAL A 65 -11.26 -14.03 6.49
CA VAL A 65 -10.11 -14.71 7.09
C VAL A 65 -10.65 -15.77 8.03
N LEU A 66 -10.83 -16.98 7.50
CA LEU A 66 -11.50 -18.07 8.20
C LEU A 66 -10.50 -19.03 8.84
N PRO A 67 -10.84 -19.72 9.93
CA PRO A 67 -9.99 -20.72 10.56
C PRO A 67 -9.60 -21.87 9.64
N THR A 68 -10.37 -22.13 8.58
CA THR A 68 -10.09 -23.13 7.55
C THR A 68 -9.03 -22.69 6.54
N HIS A 69 -8.67 -21.40 6.53
CA HIS A 69 -7.63 -20.89 5.61
C HIS A 69 -6.24 -21.36 6.07
N PRO A 70 -5.38 -21.88 5.16
CA PRO A 70 -4.06 -22.40 5.53
C PRO A 70 -3.17 -21.37 6.23
N GLU A 71 -3.35 -20.09 5.93
CA GLU A 71 -2.58 -19.01 6.54
C GLU A 71 -3.23 -18.43 7.81
N PHE A 72 -4.35 -18.96 8.29
CA PHE A 72 -5.10 -18.39 9.42
C PHE A 72 -4.26 -18.30 10.70
N VAL A 73 -3.60 -19.38 11.09
CA VAL A 73 -2.87 -19.47 12.36
C VAL A 73 -1.78 -18.38 12.47
N GLN A 74 -1.06 -18.14 11.39
CA GLN A 74 0.01 -17.14 11.37
C GLN A 74 -0.48 -15.69 11.45
N THR A 75 -1.78 -15.43 11.18
CA THR A 75 -2.37 -14.10 11.33
C THR A 75 -2.47 -13.65 12.78
N GLY A 76 -2.44 -14.60 13.74
CA GLY A 76 -2.67 -14.33 15.16
C GLY A 76 -4.12 -13.99 15.52
N LEU A 77 -5.06 -14.11 14.57
CA LEU A 77 -6.49 -14.00 14.84
C LEU A 77 -6.98 -15.27 15.52
N THR A 78 -7.90 -15.12 16.46
CA THR A 78 -8.43 -16.23 17.27
C THR A 78 -9.79 -16.71 16.81
N VAL A 79 -10.49 -15.93 16.01
CA VAL A 79 -11.84 -16.21 15.51
C VAL A 79 -11.95 -15.84 14.03
N ALA A 80 -12.91 -16.46 13.36
CA ALA A 80 -13.27 -16.08 12.00
C ALA A 80 -13.47 -14.57 11.93
N SER A 81 -12.85 -13.96 10.95
CA SER A 81 -12.81 -12.50 10.80
C SER A 81 -12.96 -12.11 9.33
N LYS A 82 -13.26 -10.84 9.10
CA LYS A 82 -13.18 -10.24 7.77
C LYS A 82 -12.41 -8.93 7.80
N VAL A 83 -11.62 -8.68 6.77
CA VAL A 83 -11.00 -7.39 6.51
C VAL A 83 -11.99 -6.51 5.77
N ARG A 84 -12.12 -5.27 6.18
CA ARG A 84 -12.91 -4.24 5.51
C ARG A 84 -11.97 -3.22 4.89
N ALA A 85 -11.54 -3.49 3.65
CA ALA A 85 -10.54 -2.67 2.96
C ALA A 85 -11.02 -1.25 2.63
N GLY A 86 -12.34 -1.01 2.64
CA GLY A 86 -12.91 0.35 2.56
C GLY A 86 -12.88 1.13 3.89
N LYS A 87 -12.53 0.47 5.01
CA LYS A 87 -12.35 1.15 6.30
C LYS A 87 -10.87 1.25 6.62
N LEU A 88 -10.25 2.31 6.14
CA LEU A 88 -8.84 2.60 6.32
C LEU A 88 -8.62 3.65 7.40
N VAL A 89 -7.47 3.54 8.06
CA VAL A 89 -6.98 4.56 8.99
C VAL A 89 -5.46 4.65 8.87
N THR A 90 -4.93 5.85 8.90
CA THR A 90 -3.49 6.10 9.03
C THR A 90 -3.20 6.55 10.44
N LEU A 91 -2.29 5.86 11.11
CA LEU A 91 -1.96 6.06 12.51
C LEU A 91 -0.45 6.09 12.70
N SER A 92 -0.01 6.92 13.64
CA SER A 92 1.37 6.86 14.11
C SER A 92 1.68 5.51 14.76
N ARG A 93 2.92 5.05 14.58
CA ARG A 93 3.43 3.83 15.22
C ARG A 93 3.16 3.75 16.71
N THR A 94 3.17 4.87 17.42
CA THR A 94 2.93 4.96 18.87
C THR A 94 1.56 4.46 19.29
N LEU A 95 0.58 4.48 18.39
CA LEU A 95 -0.78 3.98 18.64
C LEU A 95 -0.91 2.47 18.39
N ILE A 96 0.09 1.83 17.79
CA ILE A 96 0.12 0.38 17.58
C ILE A 96 0.57 -0.27 18.88
N THR A 97 -0.38 -0.90 19.58
CA THR A 97 -0.13 -1.41 20.94
C THR A 97 0.47 -2.80 20.95
N ARG A 98 0.13 -3.64 19.95
CA ARG A 98 0.53 -5.05 19.94
C ARG A 98 0.58 -5.59 18.53
N TRP A 99 1.58 -6.40 18.24
CA TRP A 99 1.63 -7.24 17.07
C TRP A 99 0.93 -8.58 17.35
N LEU A 100 0.07 -9.03 16.46
CA LEU A 100 -0.69 -10.27 16.60
C LEU A 100 -0.11 -11.38 15.73
N GLY A 101 0.23 -11.07 14.47
CA GLY A 101 0.70 -12.03 13.49
C GLY A 101 0.89 -11.37 12.14
N ARG A 102 0.85 -12.17 11.07
CA ARG A 102 1.09 -11.69 9.72
C ARG A 102 0.26 -12.46 8.69
N PHE A 103 -0.20 -11.78 7.67
CA PHE A 103 -0.78 -12.38 6.46
C PHE A 103 0.33 -13.05 5.64
N GLY A 104 0.08 -14.28 5.19
CA GLY A 104 0.90 -14.93 4.20
C GLY A 104 0.60 -14.46 2.78
N PRO A 105 1.30 -15.02 1.78
CA PRO A 105 1.22 -14.53 0.40
C PRO A 105 -0.18 -14.61 -0.22
N GLN A 106 -1.00 -15.61 0.14
CA GLN A 106 -2.36 -15.76 -0.38
C GLN A 106 -3.27 -14.66 0.17
N LEU A 107 -3.30 -14.50 1.51
CA LEU A 107 -4.09 -13.43 2.14
C LEU A 107 -3.61 -12.03 1.74
N LEU A 108 -2.32 -11.84 1.47
CA LEU A 108 -1.82 -10.57 0.94
C LEU A 108 -2.34 -10.28 -0.46
N ALA A 109 -2.36 -11.29 -1.36
CA ALA A 109 -2.91 -11.13 -2.70
C ALA A 109 -4.41 -10.84 -2.67
N ASP A 110 -5.14 -11.48 -1.75
CA ASP A 110 -6.58 -11.22 -1.55
C ASP A 110 -6.81 -9.81 -0.98
N LEU A 111 -5.98 -9.38 -0.04
CA LEU A 111 -6.00 -8.04 0.52
C LEU A 111 -5.79 -6.98 -0.56
N ASP A 112 -4.85 -7.20 -1.48
CA ASP A 112 -4.58 -6.28 -2.59
C ASP A 112 -5.80 -6.11 -3.48
N ARG A 113 -6.45 -7.21 -3.84
CA ARG A 113 -7.70 -7.20 -4.62
C ARG A 113 -8.81 -6.45 -3.88
N ALA A 114 -8.96 -6.70 -2.58
CA ALA A 114 -9.97 -6.05 -1.76
C ALA A 114 -9.74 -4.53 -1.65
N VAL A 115 -8.49 -4.09 -1.45
CA VAL A 115 -8.13 -2.66 -1.39
C VAL A 115 -8.42 -1.97 -2.72
N VAL A 116 -7.97 -2.55 -3.83
CA VAL A 116 -8.21 -2.02 -5.17
C VAL A 116 -9.71 -1.90 -5.45
N SER A 117 -10.47 -2.96 -5.13
CA SER A 117 -11.93 -2.97 -5.29
C SER A 117 -12.61 -1.90 -4.43
N SER A 118 -12.18 -1.73 -3.18
CA SER A 118 -12.79 -0.78 -2.25
C SER A 118 -12.56 0.69 -2.64
N LEU A 119 -11.44 0.97 -3.30
CA LEU A 119 -11.08 2.31 -3.76
C LEU A 119 -11.64 2.63 -5.15
N GLY A 120 -12.31 1.68 -5.80
CA GLY A 120 -12.83 1.85 -7.16
C GLY A 120 -11.71 2.06 -8.19
N VAL A 121 -10.48 1.65 -7.85
CA VAL A 121 -9.35 1.76 -8.79
C VAL A 121 -9.56 0.76 -9.92
N ASN A 122 -9.77 1.28 -11.11
CA ASN A 122 -9.87 0.46 -12.30
C ASN A 122 -8.47 -0.07 -12.66
N THR A 123 -8.24 -1.35 -12.42
CA THR A 123 -6.98 -2.03 -12.76
C THR A 123 -6.96 -2.59 -14.18
N VAL A 124 -7.97 -2.27 -15.01
CA VAL A 124 -7.92 -2.57 -16.44
C VAL A 124 -6.61 -1.99 -17.00
N PRO A 125 -5.94 -2.67 -17.94
CA PRO A 125 -4.54 -2.40 -18.27
C PRO A 125 -4.32 -1.07 -19.03
N TYR A 126 -4.64 0.04 -18.34
CA TYR A 126 -4.21 1.39 -18.72
C TYR A 126 -2.67 1.49 -18.84
N ARG A 127 -1.96 0.49 -18.32
CA ARG A 127 -0.51 0.54 -18.18
C ARG A 127 0.28 -0.04 -19.36
N GLU A 128 -0.26 -0.95 -20.15
CA GLU A 128 0.52 -1.56 -21.23
C GLU A 128 0.31 -0.87 -22.57
N GLU A 129 -0.91 -0.55 -22.91
CA GLU A 129 -1.20 0.17 -24.16
C GLU A 129 -0.63 1.59 -24.12
N GLY A 130 -0.85 2.35 -23.05
CA GLY A 130 -0.29 3.68 -22.89
C GLY A 130 1.25 3.69 -22.88
N ARG A 131 1.90 2.72 -22.22
CA ARG A 131 3.36 2.58 -22.24
C ARG A 131 3.92 2.14 -23.61
N GLN A 132 3.18 1.31 -24.33
CA GLN A 132 3.59 0.89 -25.67
C GLN A 132 3.45 2.05 -26.66
N GLU A 133 2.37 2.83 -26.54
CA GLU A 133 2.14 4.01 -27.36
C GLU A 133 3.16 5.11 -27.09
N GLU A 134 3.43 5.38 -25.81
CA GLU A 134 4.48 6.32 -25.40
C GLU A 134 5.88 5.87 -25.82
N ARG A 135 6.22 4.59 -25.68
CA ARG A 135 7.47 4.01 -26.18
C ARG A 135 7.60 4.12 -27.71
N ARG A 136 6.52 3.89 -28.45
CA ARG A 136 6.51 4.07 -29.91
C ARG A 136 6.72 5.54 -30.27
N ARG A 137 5.99 6.44 -29.62
CA ARG A 137 6.12 7.89 -29.80
C ARG A 137 7.53 8.39 -29.52
N LEU A 138 8.13 8.02 -28.40
CA LEU A 138 9.50 8.38 -28.04
C LEU A 138 10.54 7.78 -29.00
N SER A 139 10.31 6.55 -29.46
CA SER A 139 11.17 5.91 -30.49
C SER A 139 11.08 6.60 -31.84
N ASP A 140 9.91 7.07 -32.22
CA ASP A 140 9.70 7.80 -33.48
C ASP A 140 10.31 9.20 -33.40
N LEU A 141 10.17 9.90 -32.29
CA LEU A 141 10.83 11.18 -32.02
C LEU A 141 12.36 11.04 -32.05
N HIS A 142 12.88 9.98 -31.46
CA HIS A 142 14.32 9.70 -31.49
C HIS A 142 14.85 9.46 -32.94
N ARG A 143 14.06 8.76 -33.77
CA ARG A 143 14.42 8.53 -35.19
C ARG A 143 14.37 9.80 -36.02
N GLN A 144 13.44 10.72 -35.73
CA GLN A 144 13.25 11.95 -36.53
C GLN A 144 14.14 13.10 -36.07
N GLY A 145 14.43 13.24 -34.79
CA GLY A 145 15.17 14.38 -34.24
C GLY A 145 16.24 14.03 -33.22
N GLY A 146 16.55 12.75 -33.08
CA GLY A 146 17.52 12.29 -32.09
C GLY A 146 17.12 12.56 -30.66
N MET A 147 18.06 12.50 -29.72
CA MET A 147 17.83 12.67 -28.27
C MET A 147 17.28 14.06 -27.93
N ALA A 148 17.59 15.09 -28.70
CA ALA A 148 17.12 16.46 -28.47
C ALA A 148 15.59 16.57 -28.62
N ALA A 149 14.98 15.88 -29.60
CA ALA A 149 13.52 15.86 -29.75
C ALA A 149 12.81 15.13 -28.62
N VAL A 150 13.40 14.04 -28.12
CA VAL A 150 12.87 13.29 -26.96
C VAL A 150 12.92 14.14 -25.70
N LEU A 151 14.02 14.85 -25.46
CA LEU A 151 14.18 15.72 -24.28
C LEU A 151 13.22 16.91 -24.32
N ALA A 152 12.97 17.48 -25.49
CA ALA A 152 11.99 18.57 -25.65
C ALA A 152 10.56 18.10 -25.37
N ASP A 153 10.16 16.93 -25.86
CA ASP A 153 8.83 16.35 -25.62
C ASP A 153 8.59 16.02 -24.13
N LEU A 154 9.64 15.62 -23.43
CA LEU A 154 9.59 15.34 -21.98
C LEU A 154 9.71 16.61 -21.11
N GLY A 155 9.84 17.81 -21.71
CA GLY A 155 10.06 19.06 -20.97
C GLY A 155 11.43 19.15 -20.27
N LEU A 156 12.41 18.36 -20.71
CA LEU A 156 13.74 18.25 -20.12
C LEU A 156 14.82 18.92 -21.01
N ALA A 157 14.42 19.73 -21.97
CA ALA A 157 15.33 20.39 -22.94
C ALA A 157 16.39 21.28 -22.26
N ASP A 158 16.06 21.88 -21.13
CA ASP A 158 16.92 22.82 -20.43
C ASP A 158 18.01 22.16 -19.56
N LEU A 159 17.97 20.86 -19.35
CA LEU A 159 18.97 20.14 -18.52
C LEU A 159 20.35 20.05 -19.18
N LYS A 160 20.45 20.16 -20.50
CA LYS A 160 21.74 20.14 -21.23
C LYS A 160 22.58 21.40 -21.09
N HIS A 161 22.01 22.52 -20.62
CA HIS A 161 22.77 23.78 -20.51
C HIS A 161 23.44 23.98 -19.14
N GLN A 162 23.20 23.12 -18.16
CA GLN A 162 23.85 23.25 -16.85
C GLN A 162 25.21 22.54 -16.74
N ASP A 163 25.47 21.53 -17.57
CA ASP A 163 26.74 20.76 -17.51
C ASP A 163 27.90 21.40 -18.32
N SER A 164 27.60 22.37 -19.20
CA SER A 164 28.65 23.02 -20.03
C SER A 164 29.23 24.30 -19.41
N ASN A 165 28.71 24.79 -18.28
CA ASN A 165 29.22 26.01 -17.63
C ASN A 165 30.08 25.74 -16.39
N GLY A 166 30.47 24.49 -16.15
CA GLY A 166 31.28 24.09 -14.98
C GLY A 166 32.79 24.02 -15.19
N GLU A 167 33.31 24.13 -16.43
CA GLU A 167 34.73 23.87 -16.71
C GLU A 167 35.59 25.09 -17.08
N GLU A 168 35.06 26.32 -17.03
CA GLU A 168 35.88 27.52 -17.31
C GLU A 168 35.99 28.47 -16.12
N ARG A 169 36.34 28.01 -14.93
CA ARG A 169 36.90 28.88 -13.87
C ARG A 169 37.92 28.10 -13.03
N GLY A 170 39.12 28.01 -13.56
CA GLY A 170 40.26 27.44 -12.85
C GLY A 170 41.56 27.56 -13.63
N ALA A 171 42.03 28.78 -13.94
CA ALA A 171 43.41 29.09 -14.26
C ALA A 171 43.78 30.42 -13.61
#